data_ba80788e5be755fd7c58cbb1a5feb701
#
_entry.id   ba80788e5be755fd7c58cbb1a5feb701
#
_cell.length_a   1.000
_cell.length_b   1.000
_cell.length_c   1.000
_cell.angle_alpha   90.00
_cell.angle_beta   90.00
_cell.angle_gamma   90.00
#
_symmetry.space_group_name_H-M   'P 1'
#
loop_
_entity.id
_entity.type
_entity.pdbx_description
1 polymer ?
#
loop_
_entity_poly.entity_id
_entity_poly.type
_entity_poly.pdbx_seq_one_letter_code
_entity_poly.pdbx_strand_id
1 'polypeptide(L)'
;MKTFARRGFMTGAAALLALPMFRISPAFAQAVKMSIGVGLAQEPGALVVRMQQEKLLEKAAQELGLAGVEPEFLHFPVLLRMLQGIAAGQLQFGTLGSTPCIRALTLSDPVVPIAILGGGNTFPLQVPPNSPIHNLDDLKGKTVLTIVGSDLHLVLVRMMNAQFGTEDLKALGINLRNMNALTELTRAQPGVDANLSLIPQAIAAERAGDLVTILRNDGKTGAAYQGPEGKGAGLTIASFAKTPFAPEAYYPHRIWLVVRRDYLAANPKAVTALMVANQRAVSALTKAGTDEIVKTGSANWGGTPEAQKDWIDTVLWKRRGWSWITEGDASTLVGLSTTKAIFQTPLEPDAARKIFAMGADVSKAAYEATGRFPERTVFDDSRSDVRGRPVWEAASWNLKA
;
A
#
# COMPACT_ATOMS: atom_id res chain seq x y z
N MET A 1 -34.71 11.39 85.15
CA MET A 1 -36.06 11.53 85.73
C MET A 1 -37.07 11.45 84.60
N LYS A 2 -38.02 10.52 84.76
CA LYS A 2 -39.35 10.43 84.09
C LYS A 2 -39.34 10.07 82.61
N THR A 3 -39.54 8.86 82.23
CA THR A 3 -40.68 7.86 82.35
C THR A 3 -41.86 8.15 81.38
N PHE A 4 -42.22 7.05 80.67
CA PHE A 4 -43.53 6.61 80.18
C PHE A 4 -43.99 7.17 78.82
N ALA A 5 -44.73 6.47 78.03
CA ALA A 5 -45.20 5.08 77.88
C ALA A 5 -45.84 4.88 76.51
N ARG A 6 -45.70 3.71 75.94
CA ARG A 6 -46.59 2.70 75.39
C ARG A 6 -47.88 3.09 74.59
N ARG A 7 -47.99 2.26 73.57
CA ARG A 7 -49.21 1.72 72.88
C ARG A 7 -49.74 2.61 71.75
N GLY A 8 -50.11 2.14 70.63
CA GLY A 8 -50.40 0.83 70.12
C GLY A 8 -51.05 0.87 68.75
N PHE A 9 -51.15 -0.26 68.18
CA PHE A 9 -52.12 -0.75 67.18
C PHE A 9 -51.75 -0.72 65.71
N MET A 10 -51.72 -1.97 65.23
CA MET A 10 -51.64 -2.41 63.80
C MET A 10 -52.83 -1.92 63.00
N THR A 11 -52.59 -1.54 61.79
CA THR A 11 -53.47 -1.87 60.66
C THR A 11 -52.65 -1.95 59.40
N GLY A 12 -52.74 -3.09 58.71
CA GLY A 12 -52.02 -3.39 57.52
C GLY A 12 -52.50 -2.61 56.30
N ALA A 13 -51.59 -2.18 55.51
CA ALA A 13 -51.86 -1.82 54.12
C ALA A 13 -50.74 -2.44 53.28
N ALA A 14 -51.12 -3.37 52.44
CA ALA A 14 -50.27 -3.97 51.43
C ALA A 14 -49.82 -2.90 50.43
N ALA A 15 -48.60 -2.39 50.55
CA ALA A 15 -47.99 -1.57 49.55
C ALA A 15 -47.38 -2.49 48.45
N LEU A 16 -48.07 -2.58 47.35
CA LEU A 16 -47.53 -3.11 46.10
C LEU A 16 -46.23 -2.34 45.79
N LEU A 17 -45.10 -2.95 45.99
CA LEU A 17 -43.81 -2.50 45.48
C LEU A 17 -43.87 -2.53 43.95
N ALA A 18 -44.22 -1.41 43.31
CA ALA A 18 -43.95 -1.15 41.92
C ALA A 18 -42.42 -1.03 41.78
N LEU A 19 -41.76 -2.12 41.44
CA LEU A 19 -40.39 -2.09 40.98
C LEU A 19 -40.32 -1.17 39.76
N PRO A 20 -39.47 -0.13 39.76
CA PRO A 20 -39.22 0.63 38.55
C PRO A 20 -38.64 -0.35 37.53
N MET A 21 -39.41 -0.63 36.47
CA MET A 21 -38.84 -1.23 35.28
C MET A 21 -37.74 -0.26 34.80
N PHE A 22 -36.50 -0.57 35.13
CA PHE A 22 -35.35 0.00 34.43
C PHE A 22 -35.53 -0.39 32.98
N ARG A 23 -36.08 0.52 32.19
CA ARG A 23 -35.90 0.48 30.73
C ARG A 23 -34.41 0.58 30.53
N ILE A 24 -33.77 -0.57 30.29
CA ILE A 24 -32.42 -0.63 29.71
C ILE A 24 -32.61 0.10 28.38
N SER A 25 -32.29 1.38 28.35
CA SER A 25 -32.11 2.09 27.08
C SER A 25 -31.09 1.27 26.33
N PRO A 26 -31.35 0.87 25.07
CA PRO A 26 -30.31 0.24 24.30
C PRO A 26 -29.12 1.21 24.34
N ALA A 27 -28.02 0.75 24.92
CA ALA A 27 -26.77 1.50 24.86
C ALA A 27 -26.59 1.80 23.39
N PHE A 28 -26.68 3.07 22.99
CA PHE A 28 -26.41 3.48 21.64
C PHE A 28 -24.97 3.00 21.38
N ALA A 29 -24.83 1.94 20.60
CA ALA A 29 -23.55 1.45 20.22
C ALA A 29 -22.82 2.61 19.54
N GLN A 30 -21.74 3.06 20.14
CA GLN A 30 -20.97 4.20 19.66
C GLN A 30 -20.38 3.84 18.29
N ALA A 31 -20.40 4.78 17.36
CA ALA A 31 -19.79 4.60 16.07
C ALA A 31 -18.29 4.28 16.22
N VAL A 32 -17.79 3.35 15.41
CA VAL A 32 -16.40 2.91 15.44
C VAL A 32 -15.52 3.92 14.70
N LYS A 33 -14.57 4.54 15.40
CA LYS A 33 -13.61 5.46 14.79
C LYS A 33 -12.57 4.70 13.98
N MET A 34 -12.24 5.22 12.81
CA MET A 34 -11.31 4.61 11.86
C MET A 34 -10.39 5.66 11.24
N SER A 35 -9.16 5.80 11.73
CA SER A 35 -8.15 6.70 11.12
C SER A 35 -7.31 5.91 10.13
N ILE A 36 -7.37 6.31 8.87
CA ILE A 36 -6.81 5.59 7.72
C ILE A 36 -5.78 6.47 7.03
N GLY A 37 -4.51 6.07 7.09
CA GLY A 37 -3.43 6.72 6.37
C GLY A 37 -3.43 6.32 4.89
N VAL A 38 -3.36 7.30 4.01
CA VAL A 38 -3.34 7.13 2.55
C VAL A 38 -2.09 7.78 1.98
N GLY A 39 -1.28 7.01 1.25
CA GLY A 39 -0.10 7.54 0.55
C GLY A 39 -0.49 8.41 -0.64
N LEU A 40 0.12 9.58 -0.76
CA LEU A 40 0.04 10.39 -1.97
C LEU A 40 0.78 9.69 -3.13
N ALA A 41 0.42 10.02 -4.35
CA ALA A 41 0.96 9.44 -5.58
C ALA A 41 0.80 7.91 -5.68
N GLN A 42 -0.23 7.37 -5.03
CA GLN A 42 -0.58 5.95 -5.06
C GLN A 42 -2.03 5.76 -5.50
N GLU A 43 -2.32 4.60 -6.06
CA GLU A 43 -3.65 4.23 -6.57
C GLU A 43 -4.77 4.32 -5.52
N PRO A 44 -4.54 3.99 -4.25
CA PRO A 44 -5.56 4.11 -3.20
C PRO A 44 -6.18 5.50 -3.06
N GLY A 45 -5.51 6.56 -3.52
CA GLY A 45 -6.08 7.90 -3.52
C GLY A 45 -7.43 7.99 -4.23
N ALA A 46 -7.57 7.36 -5.41
CA ALA A 46 -8.85 7.32 -6.13
C ALA A 46 -9.90 6.46 -5.40
N LEU A 47 -9.47 5.35 -4.79
CA LEU A 47 -10.37 4.48 -4.03
C LEU A 47 -11.00 5.20 -2.84
N VAL A 48 -10.19 5.95 -2.09
CA VAL A 48 -10.63 6.71 -0.93
C VAL A 48 -11.64 7.77 -1.33
N VAL A 49 -11.36 8.55 -2.38
CA VAL A 49 -12.30 9.56 -2.88
C VAL A 49 -13.63 8.91 -3.29
N ARG A 50 -13.58 7.79 -4.00
CA ARG A 50 -14.80 7.06 -4.40
C ARG A 50 -15.57 6.52 -3.19
N MET A 51 -14.86 5.96 -2.19
CA MET A 51 -15.49 5.51 -0.94
C MET A 51 -16.21 6.63 -0.22
N GLN A 52 -15.62 7.82 -0.14
CA GLN A 52 -16.21 8.99 0.50
C GLN A 52 -17.43 9.50 -0.28
N GLN A 53 -17.31 9.66 -1.60
CA GLN A 53 -18.40 10.15 -2.46
C GLN A 53 -19.66 9.28 -2.37
N GLU A 54 -19.49 7.98 -2.34
CA GLU A 54 -20.60 7.02 -2.35
C GLU A 54 -20.93 6.46 -0.96
N LYS A 55 -20.23 6.90 0.09
CA LYS A 55 -20.38 6.40 1.48
C LYS A 55 -20.28 4.87 1.55
N LEU A 56 -19.31 4.30 0.82
CA LEU A 56 -19.23 2.85 0.69
C LEU A 56 -18.85 2.16 1.98
N LEU A 57 -18.04 2.82 2.83
CA LEU A 57 -17.64 2.27 4.10
C LEU A 57 -18.79 2.23 5.11
N GLU A 58 -19.56 3.32 5.19
CA GLU A 58 -20.73 3.41 6.05
C GLU A 58 -21.82 2.39 5.64
N LYS A 59 -22.05 2.23 4.33
CA LYS A 59 -22.97 1.22 3.81
C LYS A 59 -22.52 -0.20 4.15
N ALA A 60 -21.24 -0.51 3.93
CA ALA A 60 -20.69 -1.82 4.26
C ALA A 60 -20.76 -2.11 5.76
N ALA A 61 -20.48 -1.10 6.60
CA ALA A 61 -20.58 -1.21 8.04
C ALA A 61 -22.02 -1.54 8.50
N GLN A 62 -23.00 -0.84 7.93
CA GLN A 62 -24.43 -1.08 8.22
C GLN A 62 -24.85 -2.50 7.81
N GLU A 63 -24.46 -2.97 6.63
CA GLU A 63 -24.75 -4.32 6.14
C GLU A 63 -24.15 -5.42 7.03
N LEU A 64 -22.99 -5.14 7.64
CA LEU A 64 -22.34 -6.04 8.60
C LEU A 64 -22.87 -5.89 10.04
N GLY A 65 -23.92 -5.08 10.24
CA GLY A 65 -24.59 -4.91 11.53
C GLY A 65 -23.79 -4.08 12.53
N LEU A 66 -22.94 -3.14 12.06
CA LEU A 66 -22.33 -2.12 12.91
C LEU A 66 -23.31 -0.95 13.11
N ALA A 67 -23.30 -0.34 14.29
CA ALA A 67 -24.13 0.83 14.59
C ALA A 67 -23.71 2.07 13.77
N GLY A 68 -22.44 2.14 13.35
CA GLY A 68 -21.90 3.16 12.50
C GLY A 68 -20.37 3.11 12.50
N VAL A 69 -19.78 3.83 11.56
CA VAL A 69 -18.34 4.08 11.48
C VAL A 69 -18.08 5.56 11.25
N GLU A 70 -16.98 6.06 11.81
CA GLU A 70 -16.52 7.43 11.63
C GLU A 70 -15.12 7.37 10.96
N PRO A 71 -15.05 7.31 9.61
CA PRO A 71 -13.80 7.25 8.91
C PRO A 71 -13.13 8.62 8.81
N GLU A 72 -11.85 8.66 9.10
CA GLU A 72 -10.96 9.79 8.86
C GLU A 72 -9.84 9.34 7.93
N PHE A 73 -9.74 9.96 6.75
CA PHE A 73 -8.69 9.68 5.77
C PHE A 73 -7.63 10.76 5.82
N LEU A 74 -6.41 10.36 6.18
CA LEU A 74 -5.26 11.26 6.35
C LEU A 74 -4.23 10.98 5.25
N HIS A 75 -3.88 12.02 4.49
CA HIS A 75 -2.99 11.89 3.33
C HIS A 75 -1.54 12.16 3.70
N PHE A 76 -0.64 11.27 3.30
CA PHE A 76 0.78 11.31 3.63
C PHE A 76 1.65 11.40 2.37
N PRO A 77 2.43 12.48 2.19
CA PRO A 77 3.41 12.56 1.11
C PRO A 77 4.62 11.65 1.35
N VAL A 78 4.88 11.32 2.61
CA VAL A 78 6.00 10.47 3.02
C VAL A 78 5.50 9.30 3.87
N LEU A 79 5.63 8.08 3.35
CA LEU A 79 5.10 6.87 3.99
C LEU A 79 5.76 6.55 5.35
N LEU A 80 6.98 7.02 5.58
CA LEU A 80 7.64 6.86 6.88
C LEU A 80 6.87 7.57 8.01
N ARG A 81 6.30 8.76 7.74
CA ARG A 81 5.44 9.46 8.72
C ARG A 81 4.15 8.70 9.00
N MET A 82 3.58 8.08 7.97
CA MET A 82 2.42 7.20 8.15
C MET A 82 2.77 6.02 9.05
N LEU A 83 3.90 5.35 8.81
CA LEU A 83 4.37 4.25 9.65
C LEU A 83 4.57 4.68 11.11
N GLN A 84 5.14 5.87 11.34
CA GLN A 84 5.27 6.44 12.68
C GLN A 84 3.90 6.67 13.34
N GLY A 85 2.92 7.19 12.60
CA GLY A 85 1.54 7.37 13.07
C GLY A 85 0.86 6.06 13.45
N ILE A 86 1.09 4.99 12.68
CA ILE A 86 0.60 3.64 12.99
C ILE A 86 1.27 3.13 14.28
N ALA A 87 2.60 3.22 14.38
CA ALA A 87 3.34 2.76 15.56
C ALA A 87 2.97 3.54 16.83
N ALA A 88 2.66 4.84 16.71
CA ALA A 88 2.19 5.68 17.81
C ALA A 88 0.70 5.49 18.17
N GLY A 89 -0.04 4.65 17.45
CA GLY A 89 -1.46 4.42 17.68
C GLY A 89 -2.41 5.50 17.17
N GLN A 90 -1.88 6.48 16.45
CA GLN A 90 -2.67 7.58 15.86
C GLN A 90 -3.46 7.13 14.62
N LEU A 91 -2.95 6.14 13.91
CA LEU A 91 -3.60 5.52 12.76
C LEU A 91 -3.93 4.06 13.06
N GLN A 92 -5.13 3.62 12.71
CA GLN A 92 -5.52 2.22 12.77
C GLN A 92 -5.13 1.47 11.49
N PHE A 93 -5.14 2.16 10.35
CA PHE A 93 -4.85 1.61 9.04
C PHE A 93 -3.84 2.45 8.28
N GLY A 94 -3.16 1.84 7.32
CA GLY A 94 -2.29 2.55 6.39
C GLY A 94 -2.15 1.85 5.05
N THR A 95 -1.88 2.64 4.00
CA THR A 95 -1.52 2.13 2.68
C THR A 95 0.00 2.21 2.51
N LEU A 96 0.67 1.09 2.52
CA LEU A 96 2.13 1.00 2.50
C LEU A 96 2.63 0.34 1.21
N GLY A 97 3.69 0.89 0.62
CA GLY A 97 4.48 0.15 -0.36
C GLY A 97 5.19 -1.05 0.29
N SER A 98 5.82 -1.90 -0.49
CA SER A 98 6.44 -3.13 0.05
C SER A 98 7.55 -2.85 1.05
N THR A 99 8.41 -1.86 0.81
CA THR A 99 9.51 -1.51 1.73
C THR A 99 9.02 -1.03 3.10
N PRO A 100 8.13 -0.02 3.20
CA PRO A 100 7.57 0.35 4.50
C PRO A 100 6.71 -0.75 5.12
N CYS A 101 6.05 -1.60 4.32
CA CYS A 101 5.31 -2.75 4.81
C CYS A 101 6.24 -3.76 5.51
N ILE A 102 7.36 -4.15 4.88
CA ILE A 102 8.36 -5.03 5.50
C ILE A 102 8.84 -4.46 6.83
N ARG A 103 9.16 -3.17 6.88
CA ARG A 103 9.56 -2.52 8.15
C ARG A 103 8.47 -2.60 9.20
N ALA A 104 7.21 -2.40 8.82
CA ALA A 104 6.09 -2.51 9.74
C ALA A 104 5.89 -3.95 10.27
N LEU A 105 6.18 -4.97 9.44
CA LEU A 105 6.10 -6.37 9.82
C LEU A 105 7.22 -6.82 10.75
N THR A 106 8.36 -6.12 10.76
CA THR A 106 9.51 -6.42 11.63
C THR A 106 9.53 -5.63 12.93
N LEU A 107 8.50 -4.83 13.22
CA LEU A 107 8.34 -4.16 14.51
C LEU A 107 8.00 -5.16 15.63
N SER A 108 8.22 -4.74 16.88
CA SER A 108 7.82 -5.52 18.06
C SER A 108 6.32 -5.76 18.15
N ASP A 109 5.51 -4.82 17.66
CA ASP A 109 4.07 -4.95 17.49
C ASP A 109 3.73 -4.79 16.00
N PRO A 110 3.83 -5.86 15.21
CA PRO A 110 3.67 -5.79 13.76
C PRO A 110 2.23 -5.48 13.38
N VAL A 111 2.08 -4.74 12.29
CA VAL A 111 0.79 -4.58 11.61
C VAL A 111 0.39 -5.88 10.93
N VAL A 112 -0.90 -5.99 10.58
CA VAL A 112 -1.43 -7.13 9.82
C VAL A 112 -1.80 -6.65 8.42
N PRO A 113 -1.16 -7.14 7.35
CA PRO A 113 -1.61 -6.88 5.98
C PRO A 113 -2.94 -7.63 5.73
N ILE A 114 -3.93 -6.91 5.18
CA ILE A 114 -5.28 -7.43 4.98
C ILE A 114 -5.74 -7.40 3.53
N ALA A 115 -5.16 -6.53 2.70
CA ALA A 115 -5.48 -6.47 1.27
C ALA A 115 -4.32 -5.86 0.47
N ILE A 116 -4.37 -6.04 -0.86
CA ILE A 116 -3.55 -5.33 -1.82
C ILE A 116 -4.42 -4.31 -2.53
N LEU A 117 -4.02 -3.03 -2.48
CA LEU A 117 -4.77 -1.89 -3.04
C LEU A 117 -4.16 -1.34 -4.33
N GLY A 118 -3.12 -1.92 -4.81
CA GLY A 118 -2.44 -1.49 -6.01
C GLY A 118 -1.14 -2.24 -6.23
N GLY A 119 -0.47 -1.94 -7.33
CA GLY A 119 0.79 -2.56 -7.63
C GLY A 119 1.07 -2.63 -9.13
N GLY A 120 2.13 -3.36 -9.50
CA GLY A 120 2.53 -3.50 -10.89
C GLY A 120 3.19 -2.24 -11.48
N ASN A 121 3.47 -1.23 -10.67
CA ASN A 121 4.22 -0.06 -11.11
C ASN A 121 5.65 -0.45 -11.44
N THR A 122 6.18 0.19 -12.49
CA THR A 122 7.61 0.23 -12.76
C THR A 122 8.18 1.56 -12.24
N PHE A 123 9.46 1.55 -11.90
CA PHE A 123 10.14 2.75 -11.39
C PHE A 123 11.18 3.19 -12.41
N PRO A 124 10.91 4.27 -13.16
CA PRO A 124 11.81 4.76 -14.19
C PRO A 124 13.07 5.39 -13.62
N LEU A 125 14.23 4.98 -14.14
CA LEU A 125 15.50 5.68 -14.02
C LEU A 125 15.59 6.66 -15.18
N GLN A 126 15.63 7.95 -14.85
CA GLN A 126 15.59 9.04 -15.81
C GLN A 126 16.81 9.93 -15.70
N VAL A 127 17.21 10.47 -16.81
CA VAL A 127 18.35 11.40 -16.92
C VAL A 127 17.98 12.58 -17.81
N PRO A 128 18.69 13.73 -17.71
CA PRO A 128 18.54 14.80 -18.70
C PRO A 128 18.77 14.29 -20.14
N PRO A 129 18.12 14.85 -21.17
CA PRO A 129 18.20 14.36 -22.56
C PRO A 129 19.64 14.24 -23.11
N ASN A 130 20.54 15.14 -22.69
CA ASN A 130 21.94 15.17 -23.12
C ASN A 130 22.90 14.56 -22.08
N SER A 131 22.40 13.74 -21.18
CA SER A 131 23.22 13.09 -20.16
C SER A 131 24.16 12.07 -20.79
N PRO A 132 25.42 11.96 -20.30
CA PRO A 132 26.32 10.89 -20.69
C PRO A 132 25.97 9.53 -20.05
N ILE A 133 24.92 9.47 -19.23
CA ILE A 133 24.48 8.24 -18.55
C ILE A 133 23.53 7.49 -19.48
N HIS A 134 23.94 6.32 -19.92
CA HIS A 134 23.20 5.47 -20.84
C HIS A 134 22.88 4.08 -20.27
N ASN A 135 23.55 3.71 -19.19
CA ASN A 135 23.40 2.40 -18.54
C ASN A 135 23.71 2.49 -17.05
N LEU A 136 23.63 1.37 -16.33
CA LEU A 136 23.89 1.34 -14.88
C LEU A 136 25.37 1.55 -14.52
N ASP A 137 26.31 1.19 -15.40
CA ASP A 137 27.74 1.42 -15.17
C ASP A 137 28.07 2.90 -15.06
N ASP A 138 27.37 3.73 -15.81
CA ASP A 138 27.55 5.18 -15.84
C ASP A 138 27.05 5.88 -14.56
N LEU A 139 26.31 5.16 -13.70
CA LEU A 139 25.86 5.68 -12.40
C LEU A 139 26.95 5.70 -11.33
N LYS A 140 28.08 5.04 -11.53
CA LYS A 140 29.20 5.08 -10.58
C LYS A 140 29.69 6.51 -10.40
N GLY A 141 29.81 6.93 -9.15
CA GLY A 141 30.22 8.30 -8.79
C GLY A 141 29.14 9.37 -9.00
N LYS A 142 27.91 9.02 -9.31
CA LYS A 142 26.82 9.93 -9.63
C LYS A 142 25.87 10.19 -8.45
N THR A 143 25.13 11.28 -8.55
CA THR A 143 24.06 11.62 -7.59
C THR A 143 22.69 11.23 -8.16
N VAL A 144 21.98 10.39 -7.44
CA VAL A 144 20.63 9.93 -7.81
C VAL A 144 19.59 10.51 -6.86
N LEU A 145 18.64 11.25 -7.41
CA LEU A 145 17.45 11.73 -6.67
C LEU A 145 16.43 10.62 -6.56
N THR A 146 15.96 10.36 -5.35
CA THR A 146 14.95 9.34 -5.10
C THR A 146 14.25 9.57 -3.75
N ILE A 147 13.30 8.71 -3.37
CA ILE A 147 12.71 8.67 -2.03
C ILE A 147 13.49 7.66 -1.18
N VAL A 148 14.43 8.16 -0.39
CA VAL A 148 15.28 7.32 0.45
C VAL A 148 14.44 6.56 1.47
N GLY A 149 14.66 5.24 1.56
CA GLY A 149 13.95 4.35 2.46
C GLY A 149 12.60 3.84 1.96
N SER A 150 12.23 4.17 0.72
CA SER A 150 11.03 3.69 0.04
C SER A 150 11.33 2.51 -0.91
N ASP A 151 10.30 2.12 -1.66
CA ASP A 151 10.41 1.12 -2.72
C ASP A 151 11.39 1.53 -3.82
N LEU A 152 11.47 2.84 -4.13
CA LEU A 152 12.43 3.34 -5.11
C LEU A 152 13.87 3.09 -4.66
N HIS A 153 14.17 3.36 -3.39
CA HIS A 153 15.51 3.08 -2.84
C HIS A 153 15.83 1.59 -2.90
N LEU A 154 14.89 0.73 -2.50
CA LEU A 154 15.05 -0.73 -2.60
C LEU A 154 15.30 -1.15 -4.05
N VAL A 155 14.54 -0.61 -5.00
CA VAL A 155 14.72 -0.88 -6.44
C VAL A 155 16.13 -0.52 -6.89
N LEU A 156 16.62 0.69 -6.56
CA LEU A 156 17.97 1.09 -6.94
C LEU A 156 19.04 0.14 -6.39
N VAL A 157 18.95 -0.21 -5.10
CA VAL A 157 19.89 -1.18 -4.49
C VAL A 157 19.86 -2.50 -5.23
N ARG A 158 18.69 -3.00 -5.57
CA ARG A 158 18.54 -4.27 -6.30
C ARG A 158 19.06 -4.19 -7.74
N MET A 159 18.86 -3.04 -8.41
CA MET A 159 19.46 -2.78 -9.73
C MET A 159 20.97 -2.87 -9.65
N MET A 160 21.57 -2.21 -8.67
CA MET A 160 23.03 -2.21 -8.49
C MET A 160 23.54 -3.60 -8.11
N ASN A 161 22.82 -4.31 -7.24
CA ASN A 161 23.18 -5.68 -6.89
C ASN A 161 23.12 -6.64 -8.11
N ALA A 162 22.09 -6.51 -8.94
CA ALA A 162 21.97 -7.30 -10.17
C ALA A 162 23.10 -7.01 -11.17
N GLN A 163 23.52 -5.75 -11.27
CA GLN A 163 24.58 -5.33 -12.22
C GLN A 163 25.98 -5.59 -11.69
N PHE A 164 26.24 -5.30 -10.41
CA PHE A 164 27.59 -5.24 -9.85
C PHE A 164 27.86 -6.29 -8.75
N GLY A 165 26.85 -7.07 -8.35
CA GLY A 165 26.98 -8.06 -7.27
C GLY A 165 27.11 -7.44 -5.89
N THR A 166 26.74 -6.15 -5.71
CA THR A 166 26.82 -5.45 -4.42
C THR A 166 25.59 -4.59 -4.17
N GLU A 167 25.14 -4.57 -2.91
CA GLU A 167 24.09 -3.69 -2.42
C GLU A 167 24.64 -2.35 -1.88
N ASP A 168 25.96 -2.21 -1.79
CA ASP A 168 26.62 -1.03 -1.23
C ASP A 168 26.76 0.08 -2.28
N LEU A 169 25.79 1.00 -2.29
CA LEU A 169 25.79 2.15 -3.18
C LEU A 169 26.99 3.08 -2.93
N LYS A 170 27.48 3.16 -1.68
CA LYS A 170 28.66 3.98 -1.35
C LYS A 170 29.93 3.40 -1.94
N ALA A 171 30.10 2.08 -1.93
CA ALA A 171 31.22 1.42 -2.59
C ALA A 171 31.26 1.68 -4.10
N LEU A 172 30.09 1.92 -4.72
CA LEU A 172 29.96 2.33 -6.11
C LEU A 172 30.11 3.86 -6.31
N GLY A 173 30.31 4.62 -5.23
CA GLY A 173 30.36 6.08 -5.26
C GLY A 173 28.99 6.74 -5.56
N ILE A 174 27.90 6.00 -5.52
CA ILE A 174 26.55 6.53 -5.80
C ILE A 174 26.04 7.28 -4.58
N ASN A 175 25.78 8.59 -4.79
CA ASN A 175 25.23 9.47 -3.77
C ASN A 175 23.70 9.53 -3.89
N LEU A 176 22.99 9.30 -2.79
CA LEU A 176 21.54 9.44 -2.76
C LEU A 176 21.17 10.86 -2.29
N ARG A 177 20.37 11.55 -3.09
CA ARG A 177 19.67 12.77 -2.68
C ARG A 177 18.21 12.42 -2.43
N ASN A 178 17.74 12.67 -1.20
CA ASN A 178 16.34 12.48 -0.89
C ASN A 178 15.51 13.62 -1.45
N MET A 179 14.40 13.32 -2.08
CA MET A 179 13.46 14.36 -2.53
C MET A 179 12.77 15.04 -1.34
N ASN A 180 12.45 16.32 -1.51
CA ASN A 180 11.65 17.10 -0.55
C ASN A 180 10.19 17.22 -0.99
N ALA A 181 9.93 17.23 -2.31
CA ALA A 181 8.60 17.30 -2.89
C ALA A 181 8.52 16.45 -4.17
N LEU A 182 7.33 15.87 -4.45
CA LEU A 182 7.09 15.06 -5.66
C LEU A 182 7.39 15.80 -6.96
N THR A 183 7.26 17.12 -6.97
CA THR A 183 7.58 17.99 -8.11
C THR A 183 9.06 17.98 -8.49
N GLU A 184 9.96 17.58 -7.56
CA GLU A 184 11.38 17.44 -7.89
C GLU A 184 11.64 16.27 -8.86
N LEU A 185 10.77 15.27 -8.88
CA LEU A 185 10.88 14.12 -9.79
C LEU A 185 10.38 14.42 -11.22
N THR A 186 9.74 15.57 -11.44
CA THR A 186 9.18 15.91 -12.76
C THR A 186 10.14 16.70 -13.66
N ARG A 187 11.36 16.98 -13.20
CA ARG A 187 12.35 17.79 -13.94
C ARG A 187 13.78 17.51 -13.47
N ALA A 188 14.75 17.88 -14.30
CA ALA A 188 16.15 17.87 -13.91
C ALA A 188 16.41 18.84 -12.74
N GLN A 189 17.24 18.41 -11.80
CA GLN A 189 17.59 19.17 -10.60
C GLN A 189 19.07 19.53 -10.61
N PRO A 190 19.48 20.74 -10.16
CA PRO A 190 20.89 21.08 -10.04
C PRO A 190 21.63 20.12 -9.12
N GLY A 191 22.79 19.62 -9.56
CA GLY A 191 23.62 18.68 -8.81
C GLY A 191 23.03 17.26 -8.70
N VAL A 192 22.07 16.91 -9.54
CA VAL A 192 21.50 15.56 -9.68
C VAL A 192 21.82 15.07 -11.08
N ASP A 193 22.37 13.88 -11.19
CA ASP A 193 22.72 13.25 -12.45
C ASP A 193 21.59 12.37 -13.01
N ALA A 194 20.80 11.76 -12.13
CA ALA A 194 19.69 10.89 -12.48
C ALA A 194 18.56 10.95 -11.44
N ASN A 195 17.33 10.70 -11.87
CA ASN A 195 16.16 10.52 -11.01
C ASN A 195 15.70 9.06 -11.07
N LEU A 196 15.46 8.44 -9.92
CA LEU A 196 14.62 7.25 -9.88
C LEU A 196 13.23 7.66 -9.42
N SER A 197 12.25 7.53 -10.33
CA SER A 197 10.98 8.25 -10.25
C SER A 197 9.77 7.34 -10.07
N LEU A 198 8.67 7.93 -9.62
CA LEU A 198 7.33 7.35 -9.74
C LEU A 198 6.78 7.57 -11.15
N ILE A 199 5.92 6.69 -11.64
CA ILE A 199 5.48 6.71 -13.04
C ILE A 199 4.77 8.00 -13.44
N PRO A 200 3.78 8.56 -12.69
CA PRO A 200 3.12 9.80 -13.13
C PRO A 200 4.10 10.97 -13.28
N GLN A 201 5.06 11.09 -12.36
CA GLN A 201 6.09 12.11 -12.40
C GLN A 201 7.05 11.90 -13.57
N ALA A 202 7.43 10.64 -13.81
CA ALA A 202 8.32 10.29 -14.91
C ALA A 202 7.69 10.60 -16.28
N ILE A 203 6.42 10.26 -16.47
CA ILE A 203 5.69 10.58 -17.70
C ILE A 203 5.58 12.11 -17.89
N ALA A 204 5.29 12.84 -16.80
CA ALA A 204 5.23 14.30 -16.86
C ALA A 204 6.58 14.91 -17.26
N ALA A 205 7.70 14.41 -16.72
CA ALA A 205 9.04 14.85 -17.06
C ALA A 205 9.40 14.56 -18.54
N GLU A 206 9.06 13.38 -19.04
CA GLU A 206 9.29 13.01 -20.46
C GLU A 206 8.48 13.89 -21.43
N ARG A 207 7.19 14.14 -21.10
CA ARG A 207 6.33 15.01 -21.94
C ARG A 207 6.81 16.45 -21.97
N ALA A 208 7.39 16.93 -20.86
CA ALA A 208 7.99 18.27 -20.81
C ALA A 208 9.35 18.33 -21.54
N GLY A 209 9.95 17.20 -21.88
CA GLY A 209 11.29 17.13 -22.47
C GLY A 209 12.42 17.37 -21.45
N ASP A 210 12.13 17.39 -20.16
CA ASP A 210 13.09 17.65 -19.10
C ASP A 210 13.96 16.43 -18.77
N LEU A 211 13.39 15.24 -18.88
CA LEU A 211 14.05 13.96 -18.59
C LEU A 211 13.69 12.90 -19.62
N VAL A 212 14.54 11.90 -19.78
CA VAL A 212 14.28 10.70 -20.59
C VAL A 212 14.49 9.44 -19.73
N THR A 213 13.62 8.46 -19.87
CA THR A 213 13.73 7.18 -19.15
C THR A 213 14.72 6.28 -19.88
N ILE A 214 15.86 6.04 -19.26
CA ILE A 214 16.89 5.13 -19.80
C ILE A 214 16.64 3.67 -19.42
N LEU A 215 15.93 3.45 -18.31
CA LEU A 215 15.67 2.12 -17.79
C LEU A 215 14.47 2.11 -16.83
N ARG A 216 13.72 1.02 -16.81
CA ARG A 216 12.72 0.72 -15.80
C ARG A 216 13.07 -0.59 -15.09
N ASN A 217 12.49 -0.80 -13.91
CA ASN A 217 12.70 -2.05 -13.17
C ASN A 217 12.13 -3.33 -13.84
N ASP A 218 11.49 -3.21 -14.99
CA ASP A 218 11.12 -4.32 -15.87
C ASP A 218 12.18 -4.59 -16.96
N GLY A 219 13.31 -3.91 -16.90
CA GLY A 219 14.41 -4.05 -17.85
C GLY A 219 14.25 -3.32 -19.17
N LYS A 220 13.20 -2.52 -19.34
CA LYS A 220 12.91 -1.80 -20.59
C LYS A 220 13.33 -0.33 -20.49
N THR A 221 13.62 0.24 -21.66
CA THR A 221 13.87 1.68 -21.81
C THR A 221 12.57 2.43 -22.09
N GLY A 222 12.56 3.75 -21.84
CA GLY A 222 11.46 4.61 -22.22
C GLY A 222 11.38 4.83 -23.72
N ALA A 223 10.19 5.19 -24.22
CA ALA A 223 9.96 5.42 -25.65
C ALA A 223 10.76 6.61 -26.20
N ALA A 224 11.01 7.64 -25.36
CA ALA A 224 11.78 8.83 -25.75
C ALA A 224 13.30 8.61 -25.78
N TYR A 225 13.81 7.51 -25.21
CA TYR A 225 15.23 7.24 -25.13
C TYR A 225 15.76 6.71 -26.46
N GLN A 226 16.69 7.43 -27.05
CA GLN A 226 17.29 7.08 -28.35
C GLN A 226 18.51 6.15 -28.23
N GLY A 227 18.97 5.88 -27.00
CA GLY A 227 20.19 5.09 -26.78
C GLY A 227 21.48 5.85 -27.07
N PRO A 228 22.65 5.23 -26.76
CA PRO A 228 23.92 5.77 -27.18
C PRO A 228 23.97 5.88 -28.70
N GLU A 229 24.47 7.01 -29.20
CA GLU A 229 24.61 7.23 -30.65
C GLU A 229 23.27 7.29 -31.43
N GLY A 230 22.14 7.55 -30.77
CA GLY A 230 20.83 7.64 -31.43
C GLY A 230 20.28 6.31 -31.95
N LYS A 231 20.78 5.17 -31.50
CA LYS A 231 20.44 3.83 -32.01
C LYS A 231 19.12 3.26 -31.52
N GLY A 232 18.28 4.06 -30.86
CA GLY A 232 16.89 3.70 -30.70
C GLY A 232 16.45 3.31 -29.31
N ALA A 233 15.16 3.55 -29.09
CA ALA A 233 14.40 3.14 -27.92
C ALA A 233 14.25 1.61 -27.85
N GLY A 234 13.98 1.09 -26.68
CA GLY A 234 13.60 -0.31 -26.49
C GLY A 234 14.77 -1.26 -26.23
N LEU A 235 15.95 -0.74 -25.91
CA LEU A 235 17.06 -1.59 -25.47
C LEU A 235 16.68 -2.32 -24.18
N THR A 236 16.92 -3.61 -24.14
CA THR A 236 16.77 -4.43 -22.93
C THR A 236 18.11 -4.63 -22.28
N ILE A 237 18.25 -4.33 -21.00
CA ILE A 237 19.48 -4.58 -20.27
C ILE A 237 19.49 -6.03 -19.82
N ALA A 238 20.40 -6.83 -20.39
CA ALA A 238 20.46 -8.27 -20.21
C ALA A 238 20.60 -8.72 -18.74
N SER A 239 21.22 -7.90 -17.87
CA SER A 239 21.35 -8.19 -16.44
C SER A 239 20.01 -8.29 -15.72
N PHE A 240 18.94 -7.63 -16.20
CA PHE A 240 17.61 -7.72 -15.60
C PHE A 240 16.87 -9.00 -15.93
N ALA A 241 17.23 -9.71 -16.97
CA ALA A 241 16.68 -11.02 -17.30
C ALA A 241 17.02 -12.09 -16.26
N LYS A 242 17.97 -11.82 -15.38
CA LYS A 242 18.47 -12.77 -14.36
C LYS A 242 17.91 -12.56 -12.96
N THR A 243 16.86 -11.74 -12.79
CA THR A 243 16.34 -11.46 -11.47
C THR A 243 15.49 -12.61 -10.93
N PRO A 244 15.51 -12.88 -9.60
CA PRO A 244 14.80 -14.02 -9.01
C PRO A 244 13.28 -13.84 -8.90
N PHE A 245 12.73 -12.67 -9.21
CA PHE A 245 11.32 -12.36 -8.91
C PHE A 245 10.34 -12.65 -10.04
N ALA A 246 10.70 -12.33 -11.25
CA ALA A 246 9.93 -12.64 -12.45
C ALA A 246 10.81 -12.41 -13.69
N PRO A 247 10.55 -13.11 -14.82
CA PRO A 247 11.29 -12.87 -16.04
C PRO A 247 11.25 -11.41 -16.52
N GLU A 248 10.12 -10.71 -16.24
CA GLU A 248 9.85 -9.37 -16.74
C GLU A 248 10.08 -8.25 -15.73
N ALA A 249 10.20 -8.56 -14.43
CA ALA A 249 10.37 -7.57 -13.39
C ALA A 249 11.19 -8.08 -12.22
N TYR A 250 12.19 -7.33 -11.82
CA TYR A 250 13.03 -7.69 -10.66
C TYR A 250 12.55 -7.06 -9.35
N TYR A 251 11.46 -6.28 -9.40
CA TYR A 251 10.76 -5.75 -8.25
C TYR A 251 9.23 -5.80 -8.45
N PRO A 252 8.55 -6.77 -7.85
CA PRO A 252 7.10 -6.84 -7.90
C PRO A 252 6.48 -5.84 -6.92
N HIS A 253 6.10 -4.67 -7.44
CA HIS A 253 5.52 -3.60 -6.65
C HIS A 253 4.11 -3.94 -6.16
N ARG A 254 3.85 -3.67 -4.88
CA ARG A 254 2.55 -3.78 -4.23
C ARG A 254 2.28 -2.59 -3.31
N ILE A 255 1.02 -2.19 -3.24
CA ILE A 255 0.49 -1.31 -2.20
C ILE A 255 -0.36 -2.15 -1.27
N TRP A 256 0.05 -2.22 -0.03
CA TRP A 256 -0.56 -3.04 1.02
C TRP A 256 -1.50 -2.20 1.85
N LEU A 257 -2.72 -2.68 2.10
CA LEU A 257 -3.54 -2.20 3.19
C LEU A 257 -3.17 -2.97 4.45
N VAL A 258 -2.72 -2.24 5.45
CA VAL A 258 -2.35 -2.81 6.74
C VAL A 258 -3.26 -2.27 7.83
N VAL A 259 -3.44 -3.06 8.89
CA VAL A 259 -4.19 -2.69 10.08
C VAL A 259 -3.37 -2.97 11.34
N ARG A 260 -3.52 -2.17 12.38
CA ARG A 260 -2.95 -2.47 13.69
C ARG A 260 -3.54 -3.75 14.25
N ARG A 261 -2.72 -4.56 14.86
CA ARG A 261 -3.11 -5.87 15.40
C ARG A 261 -4.16 -5.75 16.52
N ASP A 262 -3.97 -4.82 17.44
CA ASP A 262 -4.91 -4.57 18.53
C ASP A 262 -6.28 -4.09 18.03
N TYR A 263 -6.27 -3.21 17.02
CA TYR A 263 -7.50 -2.74 16.40
C TYR A 263 -8.24 -3.85 15.65
N LEU A 264 -7.52 -4.68 14.89
CA LEU A 264 -8.09 -5.85 14.21
C LEU A 264 -8.78 -6.80 15.20
N ALA A 265 -8.12 -7.08 16.32
CA ALA A 265 -8.67 -7.96 17.36
C ALA A 265 -9.94 -7.37 18.02
N ALA A 266 -9.96 -6.05 18.24
CA ALA A 266 -11.09 -5.37 18.88
C ALA A 266 -12.26 -5.09 17.92
N ASN A 267 -12.00 -4.88 16.62
CA ASN A 267 -12.97 -4.37 15.66
C ASN A 267 -12.99 -5.16 14.33
N PRO A 268 -13.05 -6.49 14.32
CA PRO A 268 -12.93 -7.28 13.08
C PRO A 268 -14.00 -6.94 12.05
N LYS A 269 -15.23 -6.64 12.46
CA LYS A 269 -16.29 -6.24 11.53
C LYS A 269 -16.02 -4.90 10.85
N ALA A 270 -15.43 -3.92 11.55
CA ALA A 270 -15.06 -2.64 10.96
C ALA A 270 -13.92 -2.81 9.94
N VAL A 271 -12.96 -3.70 10.21
CA VAL A 271 -11.90 -4.08 9.26
C VAL A 271 -12.51 -4.74 8.02
N THR A 272 -13.42 -5.69 8.19
CA THR A 272 -14.16 -6.32 7.08
C THR A 272 -14.93 -5.26 6.26
N ALA A 273 -15.61 -4.30 6.92
CA ALA A 273 -16.33 -3.24 6.24
C ALA A 273 -15.43 -2.39 5.34
N LEU A 274 -14.21 -2.03 5.81
CA LEU A 274 -13.24 -1.30 5.00
C LEU A 274 -12.80 -2.10 3.78
N MET A 275 -12.56 -3.40 3.93
CA MET A 275 -12.19 -4.27 2.80
C MET A 275 -13.32 -4.38 1.78
N VAL A 276 -14.56 -4.54 2.22
CA VAL A 276 -15.75 -4.56 1.34
C VAL A 276 -15.89 -3.23 0.60
N ALA A 277 -15.76 -2.10 1.31
CA ALA A 277 -15.82 -0.77 0.71
C ALA A 277 -14.73 -0.55 -0.36
N ASN A 278 -13.50 -0.98 -0.09
CA ASN A 278 -12.42 -0.96 -1.08
C ASN A 278 -12.77 -1.75 -2.34
N GLN A 279 -13.26 -2.97 -2.20
CA GLN A 279 -13.64 -3.81 -3.34
C GLN A 279 -14.75 -3.15 -4.18
N ARG A 280 -15.72 -2.54 -3.53
CA ARG A 280 -16.80 -1.80 -4.20
C ARG A 280 -16.27 -0.56 -4.93
N ALA A 281 -15.36 0.20 -4.31
CA ALA A 281 -14.74 1.35 -4.94
C ALA A 281 -13.95 0.96 -6.21
N VAL A 282 -13.16 -0.12 -6.13
CA VAL A 282 -12.45 -0.66 -7.30
C VAL A 282 -13.43 -1.06 -8.41
N SER A 283 -14.50 -1.78 -8.06
CA SER A 283 -15.51 -2.21 -9.03
C SER A 283 -16.17 -1.01 -9.72
N ALA A 284 -16.57 0.00 -8.94
CA ALA A 284 -17.18 1.21 -9.46
C ALA A 284 -16.25 1.97 -10.41
N LEU A 285 -15.00 2.20 -10.01
CA LEU A 285 -14.00 2.88 -10.84
C LEU A 285 -13.63 2.10 -12.09
N THR A 286 -13.48 0.77 -11.99
CA THR A 286 -13.17 -0.08 -13.14
C THR A 286 -14.29 -0.02 -14.20
N LYS A 287 -15.55 0.00 -13.76
CA LYS A 287 -16.71 0.14 -14.66
C LYS A 287 -16.79 1.54 -15.30
N ALA A 288 -16.42 2.56 -14.55
CA ALA A 288 -16.48 3.95 -15.04
C ALA A 288 -15.36 4.29 -16.05
N GLY A 289 -14.23 3.59 -16.02
CA GLY A 289 -13.13 3.73 -16.98
C GLY A 289 -12.08 4.78 -16.59
N THR A 290 -11.04 4.89 -17.43
CA THR A 290 -9.81 5.65 -17.13
C THR A 290 -10.06 7.13 -16.82
N ASP A 291 -10.90 7.81 -17.57
CA ASP A 291 -11.14 9.25 -17.37
C ASP A 291 -11.76 9.53 -16.00
N GLU A 292 -12.70 8.70 -15.54
CA GLU A 292 -13.27 8.85 -14.21
C GLU A 292 -12.29 8.46 -13.11
N ILE A 293 -11.43 7.47 -13.34
CA ILE A 293 -10.35 7.11 -12.41
C ILE A 293 -9.40 8.30 -12.22
N VAL A 294 -8.97 8.93 -13.32
CA VAL A 294 -8.09 10.10 -13.29
C VAL A 294 -8.78 11.28 -12.60
N LYS A 295 -10.01 11.61 -12.97
CA LYS A 295 -10.79 12.68 -12.35
C LYS A 295 -10.92 12.49 -10.84
N THR A 296 -11.14 11.25 -10.40
CA THR A 296 -11.30 10.90 -8.99
C THR A 296 -9.98 10.97 -8.22
N GLY A 297 -8.87 10.54 -8.82
CA GLY A 297 -7.57 10.41 -8.16
C GLY A 297 -6.63 11.60 -8.31
N SER A 298 -6.88 12.50 -9.26
CA SER A 298 -5.88 13.49 -9.73
C SER A 298 -5.34 14.41 -8.62
N ALA A 299 -6.16 14.80 -7.66
CA ALA A 299 -5.74 15.65 -6.56
C ALA A 299 -4.68 14.97 -5.64
N ASN A 300 -4.63 13.64 -5.65
CA ASN A 300 -3.76 12.85 -4.78
C ASN A 300 -2.47 12.36 -5.49
N TRP A 301 -2.41 12.43 -6.82
CA TRP A 301 -1.35 11.74 -7.55
C TRP A 301 -0.21 12.63 -8.01
N GLY A 302 -0.45 13.92 -8.18
CA GLY A 302 0.53 14.82 -8.79
C GLY A 302 0.73 14.55 -10.30
N GLY A 303 1.55 15.36 -10.95
CA GLY A 303 1.67 15.36 -12.41
C GLY A 303 0.48 16.02 -13.11
N THR A 304 0.40 15.87 -14.43
CA THR A 304 -0.72 16.39 -15.22
C THR A 304 -1.80 15.33 -15.42
N PRO A 305 -3.06 15.70 -15.69
CA PRO A 305 -4.13 14.74 -16.00
C PRO A 305 -3.76 13.80 -17.16
N GLU A 306 -3.05 14.27 -18.17
CA GLU A 306 -2.61 13.48 -19.32
C GLU A 306 -1.56 12.44 -18.90
N ALA A 307 -0.60 12.81 -18.04
CA ALA A 307 0.40 11.89 -17.51
C ALA A 307 -0.25 10.84 -16.59
N GLN A 308 -1.25 11.24 -15.83
CA GLN A 308 -2.03 10.32 -14.99
C GLN A 308 -2.85 9.34 -15.84
N LYS A 309 -3.44 9.81 -16.95
CA LYS A 309 -4.16 8.95 -17.88
C LYS A 309 -3.23 7.90 -18.49
N ASP A 310 -2.08 8.33 -19.02
CA ASP A 310 -1.07 7.41 -19.56
C ASP A 310 -0.61 6.40 -18.50
N TRP A 311 -0.45 6.85 -17.26
CA TRP A 311 -0.10 5.96 -16.16
C TRP A 311 -1.17 4.90 -15.93
N ILE A 312 -2.44 5.27 -15.82
CA ILE A 312 -3.55 4.34 -15.60
C ILE A 312 -3.68 3.36 -16.77
N ASP A 313 -3.56 3.83 -18.01
CA ASP A 313 -3.64 2.99 -19.20
C ASP A 313 -2.45 2.03 -19.30
N THR A 314 -1.24 2.51 -19.02
CA THR A 314 0.02 1.74 -19.12
C THR A 314 0.12 0.64 -18.07
N VAL A 315 -0.25 0.94 -16.82
CA VAL A 315 -0.18 -0.04 -15.72
C VAL A 315 -1.41 -0.92 -15.66
N LEU A 316 -2.29 -0.79 -16.67
CA LEU A 316 -3.46 -1.63 -16.84
C LEU A 316 -4.27 -1.71 -15.54
N TRP A 317 -4.99 -0.63 -15.21
CA TRP A 317 -5.82 -0.56 -13.99
C TRP A 317 -6.58 -1.84 -13.69
N LYS A 318 -7.11 -2.50 -14.71
CA LYS A 318 -7.79 -3.80 -14.61
C LYS A 318 -6.88 -4.95 -14.18
N ARG A 319 -5.58 -4.85 -14.41
CA ARG A 319 -4.58 -5.87 -14.07
C ARG A 319 -3.84 -5.56 -12.78
N ARG A 320 -4.24 -4.53 -12.05
CA ARG A 320 -3.64 -4.25 -10.76
C ARG A 320 -4.22 -5.15 -9.71
N GLY A 321 -3.37 -5.64 -8.85
CA GLY A 321 -3.68 -6.54 -7.77
C GLY A 321 -4.65 -6.00 -6.72
N TRP A 322 -5.82 -5.57 -7.15
CA TRP A 322 -6.96 -5.35 -6.28
C TRP A 322 -7.41 -6.67 -5.70
N SER A 323 -6.58 -7.31 -4.96
CA SER A 323 -6.84 -8.69 -4.70
C SER A 323 -6.50 -9.07 -3.29
N TRP A 324 -7.05 -10.16 -2.96
CA TRP A 324 -6.74 -10.93 -1.79
C TRP A 324 -5.26 -11.27 -1.81
N ILE A 325 -4.61 -11.11 -0.67
CA ILE A 325 -3.21 -11.48 -0.50
C ILE A 325 -3.07 -12.98 -0.72
N THR A 326 -1.99 -13.39 -1.38
CA THR A 326 -1.64 -14.79 -1.57
C THR A 326 -0.30 -15.15 -0.97
N GLU A 327 -0.05 -16.46 -0.94
CA GLU A 327 1.24 -17.05 -0.57
C GLU A 327 2.41 -16.46 -1.38
N GLY A 328 2.21 -16.24 -2.69
CA GLY A 328 3.23 -15.61 -3.55
C GLY A 328 3.50 -14.16 -3.17
N ASP A 329 2.46 -13.38 -2.83
CA ASP A 329 2.64 -12.00 -2.36
C ASP A 329 3.44 -11.97 -1.05
N ALA A 330 3.13 -12.86 -0.10
CA ALA A 330 3.84 -12.95 1.16
C ALA A 330 5.29 -13.43 0.98
N SER A 331 5.52 -14.45 0.14
CA SER A 331 6.87 -14.93 -0.21
C SER A 331 7.71 -13.82 -0.85
N THR A 332 7.10 -12.96 -1.66
CA THR A 332 7.75 -11.79 -2.22
C THR A 332 8.25 -10.83 -1.14
N LEU A 333 7.43 -10.51 -0.12
CA LEU A 333 7.89 -9.65 0.98
C LEU A 333 9.05 -10.30 1.75
N VAL A 334 8.96 -11.60 2.02
CA VAL A 334 10.05 -12.35 2.67
C VAL A 334 11.33 -12.25 1.84
N GLY A 335 11.27 -12.53 0.54
CA GLY A 335 12.43 -12.43 -0.35
C GLY A 335 13.00 -11.01 -0.47
N LEU A 336 12.16 -9.99 -0.55
CA LEU A 336 12.60 -8.58 -0.58
C LEU A 336 13.31 -8.18 0.72
N SER A 337 12.85 -8.69 1.86
CA SER A 337 13.41 -8.37 3.17
C SER A 337 14.86 -8.83 3.37
N THR A 338 15.37 -9.72 2.52
CA THR A 338 16.75 -10.18 2.55
C THR A 338 17.77 -9.14 2.02
N THR A 339 17.29 -8.01 1.45
CA THR A 339 18.16 -6.92 0.97
C THR A 339 18.78 -6.17 2.16
N LYS A 340 20.01 -6.53 2.50
CA LYS A 340 20.71 -6.10 3.73
C LYS A 340 20.98 -4.59 3.78
N ALA A 341 21.18 -3.95 2.64
CA ALA A 341 21.38 -2.50 2.57
C ALA A 341 20.13 -1.69 2.99
N ILE A 342 18.95 -2.32 2.99
CA ILE A 342 17.67 -1.67 3.32
C ILE A 342 17.11 -2.16 4.65
N PHE A 343 17.28 -3.44 4.97
CA PHE A 343 16.69 -4.07 6.14
C PHE A 343 17.78 -4.67 7.04
N GLN A 344 17.81 -4.23 8.29
CA GLN A 344 18.75 -4.78 9.29
C GLN A 344 18.33 -6.19 9.73
N THR A 345 17.04 -6.43 9.78
CA THR A 345 16.45 -7.71 10.16
C THR A 345 15.54 -8.18 9.03
N PRO A 346 15.80 -9.36 8.45
CA PRO A 346 14.90 -9.93 7.46
C PRO A 346 13.56 -10.34 8.10
N LEU A 347 12.52 -10.42 7.30
CA LEU A 347 11.23 -10.95 7.69
C LEU A 347 11.29 -12.47 7.61
N GLU A 348 11.31 -13.13 8.76
CA GLU A 348 11.37 -14.59 8.82
C GLU A 348 10.09 -15.23 8.27
N PRO A 349 10.17 -16.28 7.45
CA PRO A 349 9.02 -16.93 6.81
C PRO A 349 7.91 -17.33 7.78
N ASP A 350 8.27 -17.92 8.92
CA ASP A 350 7.31 -18.34 9.95
C ASP A 350 6.66 -17.17 10.68
N ALA A 351 7.39 -16.09 10.91
CA ALA A 351 6.84 -14.86 11.49
C ALA A 351 5.85 -14.21 10.50
N ALA A 352 6.22 -14.12 9.23
CA ALA A 352 5.34 -13.62 8.17
C ALA A 352 4.05 -14.44 8.11
N ARG A 353 4.15 -15.77 8.02
CA ARG A 353 3.00 -16.68 7.99
C ARG A 353 2.04 -16.44 9.15
N LYS A 354 2.55 -16.33 10.38
CA LYS A 354 1.74 -16.05 11.58
C LYS A 354 1.04 -14.69 11.51
N ILE A 355 1.73 -13.65 11.03
CA ILE A 355 1.16 -12.31 10.91
C ILE A 355 0.04 -12.29 9.86
N PHE A 356 0.26 -12.87 8.69
CA PHE A 356 -0.75 -12.94 7.63
C PHE A 356 -1.99 -13.75 8.06
N ALA A 357 -1.80 -14.82 8.82
CA ALA A 357 -2.89 -15.64 9.35
C ALA A 357 -3.83 -14.86 10.30
N MET A 358 -3.36 -13.79 10.97
CA MET A 358 -4.23 -12.94 11.79
C MET A 358 -5.31 -12.21 10.98
N GLY A 359 -5.05 -11.92 9.70
CA GLY A 359 -6.00 -11.29 8.78
C GLY A 359 -6.92 -12.26 8.04
N ALA A 360 -6.77 -13.56 8.26
CA ALA A 360 -7.44 -14.60 7.48
C ALA A 360 -8.98 -14.49 7.53
N ASP A 361 -9.55 -14.39 8.72
CA ASP A 361 -11.00 -14.40 8.91
C ASP A 361 -11.68 -13.15 8.34
N VAL A 362 -11.11 -11.96 8.55
CA VAL A 362 -11.66 -10.72 8.00
C VAL A 362 -11.56 -10.68 6.48
N SER A 363 -10.48 -11.24 5.91
CA SER A 363 -10.30 -11.34 4.47
C SER A 363 -11.30 -12.31 3.85
N LYS A 364 -11.53 -13.46 4.49
CA LYS A 364 -12.53 -14.44 4.06
C LYS A 364 -13.94 -13.86 4.14
N ALA A 365 -14.30 -13.21 5.25
CA ALA A 365 -15.59 -12.57 5.42
C ALA A 365 -15.84 -11.48 4.37
N ALA A 366 -14.84 -10.66 4.06
CA ALA A 366 -14.95 -9.65 3.02
C ALA A 366 -15.10 -10.28 1.63
N TYR A 367 -14.38 -11.36 1.33
CA TYR A 367 -14.52 -12.12 0.10
C TYR A 367 -15.94 -12.69 -0.06
N GLU A 368 -16.48 -13.29 1.00
CA GLU A 368 -17.84 -13.85 1.00
C GLU A 368 -18.90 -12.76 0.80
N ALA A 369 -18.71 -11.57 1.39
CA ALA A 369 -19.62 -10.44 1.25
C ALA A 369 -19.58 -9.76 -0.14
N THR A 370 -18.47 -9.84 -0.86
CA THR A 370 -18.30 -9.18 -2.17
C THR A 370 -18.32 -10.13 -3.35
N GLY A 371 -18.23 -11.44 -3.09
CA GLY A 371 -18.08 -12.45 -4.12
C GLY A 371 -16.68 -12.44 -4.75
N ARG A 372 -16.55 -13.13 -5.89
CA ARG A 372 -15.32 -13.11 -6.69
C ARG A 372 -15.09 -11.72 -7.25
N PHE A 373 -14.27 -10.96 -6.57
CA PHE A 373 -13.85 -9.70 -7.11
C PHE A 373 -12.37 -9.45 -6.86
N PRO A 374 -11.74 -8.88 -7.84
CA PRO A 374 -11.83 -9.26 -9.24
C PRO A 374 -11.29 -10.67 -9.42
N GLU A 375 -11.75 -11.39 -10.42
CA GLU A 375 -10.96 -12.54 -10.87
C GLU A 375 -9.52 -12.09 -11.00
N ARG A 376 -8.59 -12.85 -10.47
CA ARG A 376 -7.16 -12.56 -10.61
C ARG A 376 -6.71 -12.70 -12.07
N THR A 377 -7.24 -11.86 -12.92
CA THR A 377 -6.70 -11.64 -14.27
C THR A 377 -5.59 -10.61 -14.24
N VAL A 378 -5.14 -10.23 -13.05
CA VAL A 378 -4.45 -9.00 -12.80
C VAL A 378 -2.97 -9.07 -13.13
N PHE A 379 -2.38 -10.19 -12.94
CA PHE A 379 -1.02 -10.47 -13.38
C PHE A 379 -1.08 -11.70 -14.24
N ASP A 380 -0.28 -11.71 -15.28
CA ASP A 380 -0.06 -12.91 -16.04
C ASP A 380 0.23 -14.04 -15.05
N ASP A 381 -0.57 -15.10 -15.10
CA ASP A 381 -0.44 -16.26 -14.20
C ASP A 381 0.92 -16.96 -14.29
N SER A 382 1.75 -16.60 -15.29
CA SER A 382 3.14 -17.02 -15.38
C SER A 382 4.00 -16.51 -14.24
N ARG A 383 3.61 -15.41 -13.56
CA ARG A 383 4.40 -14.77 -12.51
C ARG A 383 4.26 -15.49 -11.17
N SER A 384 5.36 -16.02 -10.68
CA SER A 384 5.41 -16.77 -9.41
C SER A 384 5.09 -15.94 -8.17
N ASP A 385 5.32 -14.62 -8.23
CA ASP A 385 5.14 -13.67 -7.13
C ASP A 385 3.67 -13.38 -6.77
N VAL A 386 2.72 -13.86 -7.57
CA VAL A 386 1.27 -13.64 -7.35
C VAL A 386 0.46 -14.93 -7.26
N ARG A 387 1.15 -16.06 -7.34
CA ARG A 387 0.51 -17.38 -7.26
C ARG A 387 0.34 -17.87 -5.85
N GLY A 388 -0.47 -18.89 -5.69
CA GLY A 388 -0.59 -19.64 -4.46
C GLY A 388 -1.94 -19.44 -3.77
N ARG A 389 -1.99 -20.00 -2.58
CA ARG A 389 -3.21 -20.05 -1.76
C ARG A 389 -3.56 -18.68 -1.21
N PRO A 390 -4.86 -18.37 -1.07
CA PRO A 390 -5.31 -17.09 -0.51
C PRO A 390 -4.99 -16.97 0.97
N VAL A 391 -5.02 -15.72 1.49
CA VAL A 391 -4.65 -15.41 2.87
C VAL A 391 -5.48 -16.12 3.94
N TRP A 392 -6.71 -16.51 3.66
CA TRP A 392 -7.50 -17.31 4.62
C TRP A 392 -7.01 -18.75 4.77
N GLU A 393 -6.02 -19.16 3.99
CA GLU A 393 -5.26 -20.41 4.15
C GLU A 393 -3.85 -20.18 4.67
N ALA A 394 -3.54 -18.97 5.14
CA ALA A 394 -2.18 -18.56 5.51
C ALA A 394 -1.54 -19.46 6.58
N ALA A 395 -2.31 -20.04 7.49
CA ALA A 395 -1.80 -20.98 8.49
C ALA A 395 -1.07 -22.19 7.87
N SER A 396 -1.42 -22.56 6.63
CA SER A 396 -0.84 -23.67 5.89
C SER A 396 0.19 -23.29 4.83
N TRP A 397 0.52 -21.99 4.70
CA TRP A 397 1.50 -21.54 3.71
C TRP A 397 2.92 -22.05 4.00
N ASN A 398 3.65 -22.29 2.94
CA ASN A 398 5.06 -22.65 2.97
C ASN A 398 5.88 -21.53 2.32
N LEU A 399 6.08 -20.44 3.07
CA LEU A 399 6.82 -19.29 2.59
C LEU A 399 8.30 -19.63 2.44
N LYS A 400 8.91 -19.15 1.38
CA LYS A 400 10.33 -19.31 1.10
C LYS A 400 10.98 -17.91 1.08
N ALA A 401 12.20 -17.85 1.64
CA ALA A 401 13.04 -16.66 1.54
C ALA A 401 13.68 -16.55 0.14
#